data_f4540771298e1568ae632dd932bd47d4
#
_entry.id   f4540771298e1568ae632dd932bd47d4
#
_cell.length_a   1.000
_cell.length_b   1.000
_cell.length_c   1.000
_cell.angle_alpha   90.00
_cell.angle_beta   90.00
_cell.angle_gamma   90.00
#
_symmetry.space_group_name_H-M   'P 1'
#
loop_
_entity.id
_entity.type
_entity.pdbx_description
1 polymer ?
#
loop_
_entity_poly.entity_id
_entity_poly.type
_entity_poly.pdbx_seq_one_letter_code
_entity_poly.pdbx_strand_id
1 'polypeptide(L)'
;IGGVVACNFAGSRRFKVGSVRDHLLGFQGVNGKGETIKSGGTVVKNVTGYDLCKILSGSFGTLTVLTEISIKVLPKPETSKTLIIKNPHVKKALDYLGQSLSSSTDPSGGVFYPDYFGKNFILNDLTHDGGLTGIRIEGPMNSVDQRINRLSKELALIDNEFSVLDSVQTEIFWNKTKNLEVFKNSKSNLIRVVVPISETLQVIQKLKKDDLNYFIDWGGSLIWMAFDHLNSKILSEIKEITK
;
A
#
# COMPACT_ATOMS: atom_id res chain seq x y z
N ILE A 1 7.26 -14.89 9.01
CA ILE A 1 6.01 -14.94 8.21
C ILE A 1 4.78 -14.96 9.13
N GLY A 2 4.76 -15.75 10.24
CA GLY A 2 3.62 -15.82 11.16
C GLY A 2 3.13 -14.46 11.67
N GLY A 3 4.02 -13.53 12.02
CA GLY A 3 3.66 -12.17 12.43
C GLY A 3 3.01 -11.35 11.30
N VAL A 4 3.40 -11.56 10.04
CA VAL A 4 2.76 -10.91 8.88
C VAL A 4 1.31 -11.37 8.75
N VAL A 5 1.05 -12.67 8.96
CA VAL A 5 -0.31 -13.24 8.97
C VAL A 5 -1.10 -12.71 10.16
N ALA A 6 -0.53 -12.80 11.36
CA ALA A 6 -1.19 -12.36 12.59
C ALA A 6 -1.60 -10.88 12.55
N CYS A 7 -0.79 -10.01 11.93
CA CYS A 7 -1.07 -8.58 11.78
C CYS A 7 -1.87 -8.26 10.49
N ASN A 8 -2.15 -9.23 9.64
CA ASN A 8 -2.78 -9.04 8.32
C ASN A 8 -2.09 -7.93 7.50
N PHE A 9 -0.76 -7.95 7.45
CA PHE A 9 -0.02 -6.96 6.69
C PHE A 9 -0.23 -7.10 5.19
N ALA A 10 -0.25 -5.97 4.51
CA ALA A 10 -0.31 -5.88 3.07
C ALA A 10 0.57 -4.72 2.58
N GLY A 11 1.29 -4.94 1.50
CA GLY A 11 2.05 -3.90 0.81
C GLY A 11 1.22 -3.15 -0.22
N SER A 12 1.88 -2.31 -1.02
CA SER A 12 1.26 -1.43 -2.02
C SER A 12 0.47 -2.17 -3.12
N ARG A 13 0.62 -3.50 -3.24
CA ARG A 13 -0.17 -4.33 -4.18
C ARG A 13 -1.55 -4.72 -3.65
N ARG A 14 -1.94 -4.26 -2.44
CA ARG A 14 -3.16 -4.71 -1.77
C ARG A 14 -4.42 -4.62 -2.63
N PHE A 15 -4.64 -3.52 -3.32
CA PHE A 15 -5.85 -3.33 -4.12
C PHE A 15 -5.90 -4.24 -5.36
N LYS A 16 -4.73 -4.73 -5.82
CA LYS A 16 -4.60 -5.66 -6.95
C LYS A 16 -4.68 -7.13 -6.52
N VAL A 17 -3.98 -7.50 -5.46
CA VAL A 17 -3.78 -8.90 -5.08
C VAL A 17 -4.38 -9.28 -3.74
N GLY A 18 -4.94 -8.32 -3.00
CA GLY A 18 -5.46 -8.53 -1.66
C GLY A 18 -4.40 -8.44 -0.56
N SER A 19 -4.80 -8.78 0.64
CA SER A 19 -3.95 -8.86 1.84
C SER A 19 -3.48 -10.29 2.08
N VAL A 20 -2.65 -10.51 3.08
CA VAL A 20 -2.24 -11.87 3.47
C VAL A 20 -3.44 -12.75 3.86
N ARG A 21 -4.52 -12.16 4.40
CA ARG A 21 -5.79 -12.84 4.70
C ARG A 21 -6.40 -13.51 3.46
N ASP A 22 -6.21 -12.92 2.28
CA ASP A 22 -6.75 -13.41 1.02
C ASP A 22 -5.88 -14.54 0.43
N HIS A 23 -4.67 -14.68 0.93
CA HIS A 23 -3.69 -15.68 0.51
C HIS A 23 -3.56 -16.85 1.50
N LEU A 24 -4.00 -16.70 2.75
CA LEU A 24 -3.91 -17.78 3.76
C LEU A 24 -4.94 -18.87 3.45
N LEU A 25 -4.44 -20.06 3.13
CA LEU A 25 -5.25 -21.25 2.79
C LEU A 25 -5.44 -22.18 3.98
N GLY A 26 -4.46 -22.26 4.87
CA GLY A 26 -4.49 -23.10 6.05
C GLY A 26 -3.41 -22.76 7.05
N PHE A 27 -3.56 -23.25 8.25
CA PHE A 27 -2.58 -23.10 9.32
C PHE A 27 -2.62 -24.25 10.33
N GLN A 28 -1.52 -24.40 11.05
CA GLN A 28 -1.43 -25.11 12.32
C GLN A 28 -0.84 -24.17 13.36
N GLY A 29 -1.31 -24.28 14.59
CA GLY A 29 -0.82 -23.44 15.69
C GLY A 29 -1.26 -23.94 17.05
N VAL A 30 -0.84 -23.24 18.09
CA VAL A 30 -1.16 -23.55 19.48
C VAL A 30 -2.02 -22.42 20.06
N ASN A 31 -3.16 -22.76 20.65
CA ASN A 31 -4.07 -21.82 21.29
C ASN A 31 -3.64 -21.46 22.71
N GLY A 32 -4.38 -20.56 23.39
CA GLY A 32 -4.09 -20.12 24.76
C GLY A 32 -4.23 -21.19 25.84
N LYS A 33 -4.78 -22.37 25.50
CA LYS A 33 -4.87 -23.54 26.41
C LYS A 33 -3.74 -24.54 26.20
N GLY A 34 -2.80 -24.28 25.26
CA GLY A 34 -1.72 -25.20 24.91
C GLY A 34 -2.16 -26.32 23.93
N GLU A 35 -3.36 -26.24 23.38
CA GLU A 35 -3.89 -27.24 22.45
C GLU A 35 -3.46 -26.91 21.03
N THR A 36 -3.03 -27.93 20.27
CA THR A 36 -2.74 -27.80 18.85
C THR A 36 -4.06 -27.72 18.08
N ILE A 37 -4.20 -26.68 17.28
CA ILE A 37 -5.33 -26.45 16.40
C ILE A 37 -4.87 -26.41 14.94
N LYS A 38 -5.69 -26.92 14.04
CA LYS A 38 -5.46 -26.90 12.60
C LYS A 38 -6.74 -26.53 11.86
N SER A 39 -6.63 -25.70 10.84
CA SER A 39 -7.77 -25.36 9.98
C SER A 39 -7.30 -25.04 8.56
N GLY A 40 -8.19 -25.22 7.60
CA GLY A 40 -7.88 -25.08 6.17
C GLY A 40 -6.99 -26.21 5.64
N GLY A 41 -6.27 -25.93 4.57
CA GLY A 41 -5.41 -26.91 3.90
C GLY A 41 -4.52 -26.27 2.84
N THR A 42 -4.21 -27.00 1.79
CA THR A 42 -3.38 -26.54 0.65
C THR A 42 -4.22 -26.23 -0.60
N VAL A 43 -5.55 -26.31 -0.50
CA VAL A 43 -6.48 -26.08 -1.61
C VAL A 43 -7.17 -24.72 -1.49
N VAL A 44 -7.40 -24.08 -2.64
CA VAL A 44 -8.00 -22.74 -2.70
C VAL A 44 -9.46 -22.73 -2.26
N LYS A 45 -10.18 -23.85 -2.45
CA LYS A 45 -11.59 -23.98 -2.06
C LYS A 45 -11.71 -25.04 -0.98
N ASN A 46 -12.08 -24.61 0.23
CA ASN A 46 -12.49 -25.47 1.33
C ASN A 46 -13.81 -24.93 1.87
N VAL A 47 -14.86 -25.73 1.78
CA VAL A 47 -16.24 -25.37 2.18
C VAL A 47 -16.69 -26.07 3.46
N THR A 48 -15.81 -26.82 4.11
CA THR A 48 -16.12 -27.57 5.32
C THR A 48 -15.78 -26.75 6.56
N GLY A 49 -16.79 -26.42 7.33
CA GLY A 49 -16.65 -25.71 8.61
C GLY A 49 -16.40 -24.19 8.48
N TYR A 50 -16.02 -23.56 9.59
CA TYR A 50 -15.70 -22.14 9.64
C TYR A 50 -14.31 -21.85 9.07
N ASP A 51 -14.18 -20.73 8.35
CA ASP A 51 -12.89 -20.26 7.83
C ASP A 51 -12.08 -19.55 8.95
N LEU A 52 -11.45 -20.35 9.79
CA LEU A 52 -10.62 -19.84 10.89
C LEU A 52 -9.40 -19.07 10.38
N CYS A 53 -8.93 -19.31 9.14
CA CYS A 53 -7.85 -18.55 8.53
C CYS A 53 -8.19 -17.04 8.47
N LYS A 54 -9.45 -16.72 8.19
CA LYS A 54 -9.93 -15.32 8.11
C LYS A 54 -9.99 -14.65 9.48
N ILE A 55 -10.26 -15.39 10.55
CA ILE A 55 -10.30 -14.90 11.92
C ILE A 55 -8.90 -14.66 12.45
N LEU A 56 -7.95 -15.58 12.14
CA LEU A 56 -6.58 -15.48 12.59
C LEU A 56 -5.81 -14.33 11.95
N SER A 57 -6.09 -14.05 10.67
CA SER A 57 -5.47 -12.95 9.97
C SER A 57 -5.93 -11.61 10.54
N GLY A 58 -5.04 -10.92 11.26
CA GLY A 58 -5.34 -9.67 11.95
C GLY A 58 -5.68 -9.85 13.45
N SER A 59 -5.52 -11.06 14.01
CA SER A 59 -5.69 -11.32 15.45
C SER A 59 -4.53 -10.83 16.32
N PHE A 60 -3.46 -10.32 15.74
CA PHE A 60 -2.24 -9.87 16.43
C PHE A 60 -1.60 -10.94 17.32
N GLY A 61 -1.81 -12.23 16.99
CA GLY A 61 -1.29 -13.35 17.79
C GLY A 61 -2.05 -13.61 19.11
N THR A 62 -3.18 -12.93 19.34
CA THR A 62 -3.96 -13.09 20.59
C THR A 62 -4.75 -14.39 20.67
N LEU A 63 -4.98 -15.04 19.53
CA LEU A 63 -5.76 -16.27 19.45
C LEU A 63 -4.90 -17.53 19.34
N THR A 64 -3.75 -17.44 18.68
CA THR A 64 -2.94 -18.61 18.32
C THR A 64 -1.52 -18.20 18.03
N VAL A 65 -0.54 -19.02 18.48
CA VAL A 65 0.84 -19.00 17.99
C VAL A 65 0.91 -19.88 16.76
N LEU A 66 1.15 -19.29 15.59
CA LEU A 66 1.22 -20.00 14.31
C LEU A 66 2.55 -20.78 14.21
N THR A 67 2.46 -22.07 13.99
CA THR A 67 3.62 -22.98 13.82
C THR A 67 3.82 -23.39 12.36
N GLU A 68 2.72 -23.51 11.60
CA GLU A 68 2.73 -23.83 10.19
C GLU A 68 1.67 -23.02 9.45
N ILE A 69 1.96 -22.58 8.23
CA ILE A 69 1.02 -21.85 7.37
C ILE A 69 1.11 -22.35 5.92
N SER A 70 -0.05 -22.44 5.26
CA SER A 70 -0.18 -22.68 3.84
C SER A 70 -0.64 -21.39 3.15
N ILE A 71 0.16 -20.87 2.22
CA ILE A 71 -0.10 -19.59 1.55
C ILE A 71 -0.18 -19.81 0.05
N LYS A 72 -1.23 -19.25 -0.58
CA LYS A 72 -1.32 -19.10 -2.03
C LYS A 72 -0.26 -18.10 -2.50
N VAL A 73 0.54 -18.49 -3.48
CA VAL A 73 1.52 -17.64 -4.14
C VAL A 73 1.03 -17.23 -5.54
N LEU A 74 1.52 -16.11 -6.03
CA LEU A 74 1.26 -15.64 -7.39
C LEU A 74 2.57 -15.71 -8.21
N PRO A 75 2.49 -15.94 -9.52
CA PRO A 75 3.65 -15.86 -10.40
C PRO A 75 4.30 -14.47 -10.32
N LYS A 76 5.63 -14.43 -10.34
CA LYS A 76 6.36 -13.17 -10.47
C LYS A 76 6.09 -12.60 -11.87
N PRO A 77 5.71 -11.31 -12.01
CA PRO A 77 5.57 -10.68 -13.33
C PRO A 77 6.93 -10.62 -14.04
N GLU A 78 6.93 -10.73 -15.38
CA GLU A 78 8.15 -10.64 -16.19
C GLU A 78 8.84 -9.30 -16.01
N THR A 79 8.06 -8.21 -16.01
CA THR A 79 8.56 -6.85 -15.84
C THR A 79 7.56 -5.98 -15.09
N SER A 80 8.08 -4.87 -14.60
CA SER A 80 7.27 -3.80 -14.00
C SER A 80 7.85 -2.44 -14.36
N LYS A 81 6.99 -1.46 -14.62
CA LYS A 81 7.37 -0.05 -14.80
C LYS A 81 6.47 0.83 -13.96
N THR A 82 6.97 2.00 -13.60
CA THR A 82 6.21 2.97 -12.80
C THR A 82 6.10 4.29 -13.55
N LEU A 83 4.87 4.72 -13.79
CA LEU A 83 4.56 6.06 -14.24
C LEU A 83 4.68 7.01 -13.05
N ILE A 84 5.57 7.97 -13.14
CA ILE A 84 5.78 9.03 -12.15
C ILE A 84 5.16 10.31 -12.69
N ILE A 85 4.18 10.86 -11.97
CA ILE A 85 3.55 12.15 -12.29
C ILE A 85 4.09 13.19 -11.32
N LYS A 86 4.59 14.30 -11.85
CA LYS A 86 5.31 15.35 -11.12
C LYS A 86 4.34 16.43 -10.63
N ASN A 87 4.68 16.98 -9.47
CA ASN A 87 4.05 18.18 -8.90
C ASN A 87 2.51 18.19 -8.72
N PRO A 88 1.80 17.07 -8.55
CA PRO A 88 0.39 17.17 -8.29
C PRO A 88 0.13 17.60 -6.84
N HIS A 89 -0.78 18.55 -6.65
CA HIS A 89 -1.38 18.75 -5.33
C HIS A 89 -2.16 17.49 -4.92
N VAL A 90 -2.30 17.24 -3.62
CA VAL A 90 -2.95 16.03 -3.08
C VAL A 90 -4.30 15.72 -3.73
N LYS A 91 -5.14 16.72 -3.99
CA LYS A 91 -6.43 16.53 -4.68
C LYS A 91 -6.23 15.94 -6.08
N LYS A 92 -5.35 16.54 -6.88
CA LYS A 92 -5.05 16.08 -8.25
C LYS A 92 -4.40 14.70 -8.24
N ALA A 93 -3.54 14.42 -7.25
CA ALA A 93 -2.94 13.11 -7.06
C ALA A 93 -4.00 12.03 -6.79
N LEU A 94 -4.98 12.31 -5.93
CA LEU A 94 -6.10 11.40 -5.66
C LEU A 94 -6.98 11.20 -6.89
N ASP A 95 -7.20 12.25 -7.70
CA ASP A 95 -7.92 12.13 -8.98
C ASP A 95 -7.16 11.20 -9.94
N TYR A 96 -5.85 11.35 -10.09
CA TYR A 96 -5.02 10.44 -10.91
C TYR A 96 -5.04 9.01 -10.41
N LEU A 97 -4.91 8.80 -9.09
CA LEU A 97 -5.00 7.47 -8.49
C LEU A 97 -6.37 6.84 -8.73
N GLY A 98 -7.46 7.56 -8.48
CA GLY A 98 -8.82 7.09 -8.69
C GLY A 98 -9.12 6.73 -10.16
N GLN A 99 -8.70 7.58 -11.09
CA GLN A 99 -8.82 7.32 -12.53
C GLN A 99 -8.01 6.10 -12.95
N SER A 100 -6.77 5.96 -12.44
CA SER A 100 -5.92 4.81 -12.76
C SER A 100 -6.52 3.48 -12.27
N LEU A 101 -7.15 3.46 -11.09
CA LEU A 101 -7.82 2.28 -10.56
C LEU A 101 -9.05 1.87 -11.38
N SER A 102 -9.69 2.82 -12.05
CA SER A 102 -10.84 2.58 -12.93
C SER A 102 -10.41 2.27 -14.37
N SER A 103 -9.13 2.39 -14.69
CA SER A 103 -8.58 2.16 -16.02
C SER A 103 -8.44 0.67 -16.33
N SER A 104 -8.62 0.31 -17.60
CA SER A 104 -8.31 -1.04 -18.09
C SER A 104 -6.80 -1.35 -18.17
N THR A 105 -5.95 -0.40 -17.77
CA THR A 105 -4.49 -0.59 -17.66
C THR A 105 -4.08 -1.41 -16.44
N ASP A 106 -5.01 -1.71 -15.52
CA ASP A 106 -4.87 -2.69 -14.45
C ASP A 106 -3.61 -2.46 -13.59
N PRO A 107 -3.49 -1.32 -12.90
CA PRO A 107 -2.33 -0.98 -12.10
C PRO A 107 -2.18 -1.91 -10.89
N SER A 108 -0.94 -2.08 -10.42
CA SER A 108 -0.61 -2.94 -9.28
C SER A 108 -0.05 -2.20 -8.06
N GLY A 109 0.15 -0.89 -8.18
CA GLY A 109 0.58 0.00 -7.11
C GLY A 109 0.17 1.42 -7.42
N GLY A 110 -0.19 2.19 -6.40
CA GLY A 110 -0.54 3.60 -6.50
C GLY A 110 -0.17 4.33 -5.23
N VAL A 111 0.73 5.33 -5.31
CA VAL A 111 1.27 6.07 -4.16
C VAL A 111 1.34 7.55 -4.47
N PHE A 112 1.18 8.38 -3.45
CA PHE A 112 1.43 9.82 -3.53
C PHE A 112 2.34 10.27 -2.39
N TYR A 113 3.37 11.03 -2.73
CA TYR A 113 4.28 11.72 -1.83
C TYR A 113 4.11 13.23 -1.97
N PRO A 114 3.82 13.97 -0.88
CA PRO A 114 3.83 15.44 -0.87
C PRO A 114 5.23 16.04 -1.10
N ASP A 115 5.27 17.34 -1.40
CA ASP A 115 6.47 18.10 -1.79
C ASP A 115 7.69 17.92 -0.89
N TYR A 116 7.50 17.88 0.42
CA TYR A 116 8.60 17.79 1.38
C TYR A 116 9.36 16.46 1.35
N PHE A 117 8.79 15.40 0.76
CA PHE A 117 9.50 14.13 0.55
C PHE A 117 10.23 14.06 -0.80
N GLY A 118 9.86 14.90 -1.78
CA GLY A 118 10.34 14.80 -3.16
C GLY A 118 11.85 14.96 -3.35
N LYS A 119 12.48 15.82 -2.54
CA LYS A 119 13.90 16.17 -2.72
C LYS A 119 14.90 15.08 -2.30
N ASN A 120 14.53 14.19 -1.38
CA ASN A 120 15.50 13.27 -0.75
C ASN A 120 15.20 11.79 -0.93
N PHE A 121 14.06 11.43 -1.55
CA PHE A 121 13.55 10.08 -1.40
C PHE A 121 13.72 9.20 -2.63
N ILE A 122 13.62 9.75 -3.85
CA ILE A 122 13.19 8.85 -4.92
C ILE A 122 14.34 8.20 -5.64
N LEU A 123 15.15 8.85 -6.29
CA LEU A 123 16.35 8.39 -6.98
C LEU A 123 17.18 9.64 -7.20
N ASN A 124 18.46 9.56 -7.06
CA ASN A 124 19.37 10.72 -7.16
C ASN A 124 19.16 11.57 -8.43
N ASP A 125 18.54 11.01 -9.47
CA ASP A 125 18.28 11.65 -10.76
C ASP A 125 16.84 12.19 -10.92
N LEU A 126 15.94 11.91 -9.97
CA LEU A 126 14.56 12.41 -9.96
C LEU A 126 14.38 13.48 -8.87
N THR A 127 15.22 14.52 -8.92
CA THR A 127 15.02 15.71 -8.09
C THR A 127 13.82 16.48 -8.61
N HIS A 128 12.75 16.52 -7.84
CA HIS A 128 11.58 17.34 -8.13
C HIS A 128 11.33 18.32 -6.99
N ASP A 129 11.12 19.56 -7.38
CA ASP A 129 10.45 20.54 -6.52
C ASP A 129 8.95 20.24 -6.63
N GLY A 130 8.38 19.56 -5.63
CA GLY A 130 6.95 19.30 -5.59
C GLY A 130 6.56 17.84 -5.29
N GLY A 131 5.25 17.60 -5.18
CA GLY A 131 4.68 16.29 -4.93
C GLY A 131 4.87 15.30 -6.08
N LEU A 132 4.70 14.02 -5.78
CA LEU A 132 4.94 12.93 -6.72
C LEU A 132 3.86 11.86 -6.59
N THR A 133 3.26 11.47 -7.71
CA THR A 133 2.37 10.29 -7.79
C THR A 133 3.06 9.18 -8.57
N GLY A 134 3.17 7.99 -7.98
CA GLY A 134 3.70 6.80 -8.64
C GLY A 134 2.61 5.77 -8.90
N ILE A 135 2.47 5.31 -10.15
CA ILE A 135 1.52 4.28 -10.55
C ILE A 135 2.28 3.14 -11.22
N ARG A 136 2.22 1.94 -10.63
CA ARG A 136 2.93 0.76 -11.13
C ARG A 136 2.07 -0.09 -12.04
N ILE A 137 2.61 -0.47 -13.18
CA ILE A 137 2.08 -1.47 -14.11
C ILE A 137 3.03 -2.67 -14.13
N GLU A 138 2.48 -3.88 -14.01
CA GLU A 138 3.23 -5.15 -14.01
C GLU A 138 2.61 -6.13 -15.00
N GLY A 139 3.42 -7.04 -15.55
CA GLY A 139 2.95 -8.10 -16.43
C GLY A 139 3.96 -8.52 -17.48
N PRO A 140 3.48 -9.08 -18.62
CA PRO A 140 4.32 -9.42 -19.77
C PRO A 140 5.00 -8.17 -20.36
N MET A 141 6.25 -8.32 -20.77
CA MET A 141 7.11 -7.23 -21.24
C MET A 141 6.43 -6.39 -22.34
N ASN A 142 5.90 -7.05 -23.37
CA ASN A 142 5.27 -6.38 -24.51
C ASN A 142 3.97 -5.62 -24.16
N SER A 143 3.34 -5.97 -23.02
CA SER A 143 2.09 -5.36 -22.58
C SER A 143 2.31 -4.11 -21.72
N VAL A 144 3.37 -4.13 -20.89
CA VAL A 144 3.59 -3.08 -19.88
C VAL A 144 3.78 -1.72 -20.52
N ASP A 145 4.57 -1.62 -21.60
CA ASP A 145 4.83 -0.34 -22.29
C ASP A 145 3.56 0.24 -22.95
N GLN A 146 2.76 -0.61 -23.59
CA GLN A 146 1.49 -0.19 -24.18
C GLN A 146 0.52 0.31 -23.11
N ARG A 147 0.47 -0.35 -21.96
CA ARG A 147 -0.40 0.04 -20.84
C ARG A 147 0.07 1.32 -20.16
N ILE A 148 1.36 1.56 -20.02
CA ILE A 148 1.93 2.84 -19.56
C ILE A 148 1.56 3.98 -20.50
N ASN A 149 1.78 3.80 -21.82
CA ASN A 149 1.43 4.80 -22.83
C ASN A 149 -0.08 5.07 -22.89
N ARG A 150 -0.90 4.04 -22.69
CA ARG A 150 -2.35 4.19 -22.61
C ARG A 150 -2.75 4.98 -21.37
N LEU A 151 -2.19 4.64 -20.21
CA LEU A 151 -2.50 5.31 -18.94
C LEU A 151 -2.12 6.80 -18.99
N SER A 152 -0.95 7.16 -19.54
CA SER A 152 -0.55 8.57 -19.67
C SER A 152 -1.53 9.38 -20.51
N LYS A 153 -2.07 8.78 -21.57
CA LYS A 153 -3.11 9.42 -22.43
C LYS A 153 -4.45 9.53 -21.71
N GLU A 154 -4.90 8.48 -21.01
CA GLU A 154 -6.15 8.47 -20.23
C GLU A 154 -6.13 9.53 -19.12
N LEU A 155 -4.97 9.75 -18.49
CA LEU A 155 -4.76 10.77 -17.48
C LEU A 155 -4.51 12.18 -18.06
N ALA A 156 -4.51 12.33 -19.37
CA ALA A 156 -4.25 13.57 -20.11
C ALA A 156 -2.95 14.28 -19.67
N LEU A 157 -1.86 13.50 -19.50
CA LEU A 157 -0.57 14.01 -19.07
C LEU A 157 0.19 14.66 -20.24
N ILE A 158 0.84 15.79 -19.96
CA ILE A 158 1.74 16.50 -20.88
C ILE A 158 3.17 15.96 -20.69
N ASP A 159 3.95 15.84 -21.74
CA ASP A 159 5.26 15.17 -21.78
C ASP A 159 6.24 15.58 -20.66
N ASN A 160 6.22 16.83 -20.23
CA ASN A 160 7.10 17.31 -19.15
C ASN A 160 6.58 17.06 -17.74
N GLU A 161 5.33 16.61 -17.58
CA GLU A 161 4.67 16.39 -16.28
C GLU A 161 4.89 14.99 -15.73
N PHE A 162 5.43 14.08 -16.55
CA PHE A 162 5.64 12.70 -16.13
C PHE A 162 6.98 12.13 -16.60
N SER A 163 7.35 11.02 -15.99
CA SER A 163 8.48 10.17 -16.40
C SER A 163 8.13 8.72 -16.14
N VAL A 164 8.88 7.80 -16.73
CA VAL A 164 8.66 6.35 -16.57
C VAL A 164 9.93 5.74 -16.00
N LEU A 165 9.81 5.11 -14.83
CA LEU A 165 10.86 4.30 -14.25
C LEU A 165 10.94 2.96 -14.97
N ASP A 166 12.14 2.52 -15.29
CA ASP A 166 12.40 1.16 -15.77
C ASP A 166 12.18 0.12 -14.66
N SER A 167 12.41 -1.15 -14.95
CA SER A 167 12.16 -2.25 -14.01
C SER A 167 13.05 -2.19 -12.76
N VAL A 168 14.32 -1.79 -12.91
CA VAL A 168 15.27 -1.69 -11.79
C VAL A 168 14.90 -0.50 -10.90
N GLN A 169 14.66 0.65 -11.50
CA GLN A 169 14.25 1.86 -10.80
C GLN A 169 12.90 1.65 -10.10
N THR A 170 11.96 0.96 -10.77
CA THR A 170 10.66 0.58 -10.20
C THR A 170 10.83 -0.29 -8.95
N GLU A 171 11.69 -1.30 -8.99
CA GLU A 171 11.94 -2.16 -7.83
C GLU A 171 12.52 -1.36 -6.66
N ILE A 172 13.50 -0.49 -6.90
CA ILE A 172 14.09 0.38 -5.88
C ILE A 172 13.03 1.29 -5.26
N PHE A 173 12.23 1.96 -6.10
CA PHE A 173 11.16 2.87 -5.67
C PHE A 173 10.16 2.17 -4.72
N TRP A 174 9.62 1.02 -5.14
CA TRP A 174 8.62 0.31 -4.34
C TRP A 174 9.21 -0.40 -3.12
N ASN A 175 10.49 -0.77 -3.13
CA ASN A 175 11.17 -1.25 -1.93
C ASN A 175 11.34 -0.14 -0.88
N LYS A 176 11.69 1.08 -1.29
CA LYS A 176 11.73 2.25 -0.40
C LYS A 176 10.36 2.56 0.18
N THR A 177 9.32 2.55 -0.65
CA THR A 177 7.90 2.73 -0.22
C THR A 177 7.51 1.68 0.82
N LYS A 178 7.73 0.40 0.51
CA LYS A 178 7.41 -0.73 1.39
C LYS A 178 8.11 -0.65 2.74
N ASN A 179 9.35 -0.20 2.76
CA ASN A 179 10.19 -0.12 3.96
C ASN A 179 9.98 1.20 4.73
N LEU A 180 9.04 2.06 4.29
CA LEU A 180 8.76 3.36 4.89
C LEU A 180 10.01 4.25 5.03
N GLU A 181 10.90 4.19 4.03
CA GLU A 181 12.21 4.87 4.11
C GLU A 181 12.11 6.38 4.29
N VAL A 182 11.01 7.00 3.87
CA VAL A 182 10.71 8.43 4.10
C VAL A 182 10.70 8.80 5.58
N PHE A 183 10.39 7.83 6.46
CA PHE A 183 10.30 8.03 7.91
C PHE A 183 11.51 7.46 8.67
N LYS A 184 12.49 6.86 7.99
CA LYS A 184 13.59 6.11 8.62
C LYS A 184 14.43 6.93 9.61
N ASN A 185 14.60 8.21 9.34
CA ASN A 185 15.38 9.13 10.18
C ASN A 185 14.50 9.92 11.17
N SER A 186 13.20 9.69 11.16
CA SER A 186 12.26 10.33 12.05
C SER A 186 12.15 9.55 13.35
N LYS A 187 12.18 10.22 14.50
CA LYS A 187 11.82 9.64 15.80
C LYS A 187 10.30 9.69 16.04
N SER A 188 9.53 9.99 15.01
CA SER A 188 8.10 10.22 15.07
C SER A 188 7.31 8.94 15.30
N ASN A 189 6.14 9.08 15.91
CA ASN A 189 5.17 8.00 16.03
C ASN A 189 4.44 7.81 14.70
N LEU A 190 4.45 6.59 14.17
CA LEU A 190 3.79 6.27 12.92
C LEU A 190 2.36 5.79 13.16
N ILE A 191 1.42 6.39 12.44
CA ILE A 191 0.01 5.98 12.41
C ILE A 191 -0.36 5.56 10.99
N ARG A 192 -1.11 4.48 10.90
CA ARG A 192 -1.69 3.97 9.67
C ARG A 192 -3.20 4.18 9.69
N VAL A 193 -3.72 5.00 8.78
CA VAL A 193 -5.15 5.28 8.62
C VAL A 193 -5.62 4.69 7.30
N VAL A 194 -6.71 3.91 7.33
CA VAL A 194 -7.33 3.32 6.15
C VAL A 194 -8.73 3.86 6.01
N VAL A 195 -9.01 4.52 4.89
CA VAL A 195 -10.33 5.09 4.57
C VAL A 195 -10.62 4.91 3.07
N PRO A 196 -11.87 5.00 2.63
CA PRO A 196 -12.17 5.11 1.20
C PRO A 196 -11.41 6.27 0.55
N ILE A 197 -10.99 6.11 -0.70
CA ILE A 197 -10.26 7.17 -1.43
C ILE A 197 -11.01 8.50 -1.46
N SER A 198 -12.34 8.47 -1.50
CA SER A 198 -13.22 9.65 -1.46
C SER A 198 -13.09 10.48 -0.18
N GLU A 199 -12.66 9.86 0.93
CA GLU A 199 -12.55 10.49 2.24
C GLU A 199 -11.11 10.93 2.55
N THR A 200 -10.13 10.40 1.83
CA THR A 200 -8.70 10.65 2.09
C THR A 200 -8.35 12.12 2.11
N LEU A 201 -8.87 12.91 1.16
CA LEU A 201 -8.63 14.35 1.12
C LEU A 201 -9.16 15.05 2.38
N GLN A 202 -10.37 14.70 2.82
CA GLN A 202 -10.99 15.29 4.00
C GLN A 202 -10.21 14.95 5.28
N VAL A 203 -9.75 13.71 5.41
CA VAL A 203 -8.89 13.29 6.54
C VAL A 203 -7.62 14.11 6.61
N ILE A 204 -6.92 14.26 5.47
CA ILE A 204 -5.69 15.05 5.41
C ILE A 204 -5.95 16.51 5.74
N GLN A 205 -7.01 17.13 5.20
CA GLN A 205 -7.35 18.52 5.46
C GLN A 205 -7.70 18.79 6.93
N LYS A 206 -8.43 17.88 7.57
CA LYS A 206 -8.79 17.99 8.99
C LYS A 206 -7.59 17.83 9.93
N LEU A 207 -6.64 16.96 9.57
CA LEU A 207 -5.45 16.66 10.37
C LEU A 207 -4.24 17.53 10.01
N LYS A 208 -4.33 18.35 8.94
CA LYS A 208 -3.23 19.20 8.47
C LYS A 208 -2.95 20.30 9.50
N LYS A 209 -2.06 20.00 10.44
CA LYS A 209 -1.31 20.93 11.27
C LYS A 209 0.05 21.11 10.59
N ASP A 210 0.72 22.24 10.82
CA ASP A 210 1.90 22.68 10.06
C ASP A 210 3.06 21.68 9.96
N ASP A 211 3.06 20.61 10.79
CA ASP A 211 4.13 19.59 10.88
C ASP A 211 3.68 18.16 10.53
N LEU A 212 2.55 17.97 9.83
CA LEU A 212 2.10 16.64 9.48
C LEU A 212 2.90 16.05 8.31
N ASN A 213 3.79 15.13 8.59
CA ASN A 213 4.47 14.31 7.59
C ASN A 213 3.59 13.10 7.22
N TYR A 214 3.22 12.97 5.97
CA TYR A 214 2.40 11.84 5.50
C TYR A 214 2.73 11.44 4.06
N PHE A 215 2.40 10.21 3.69
CA PHE A 215 2.23 9.82 2.31
C PHE A 215 1.00 8.91 2.17
N ILE A 216 0.51 8.76 0.94
CA ILE A 216 -0.68 7.98 0.62
C ILE A 216 -0.27 6.76 -0.19
N ASP A 217 -0.79 5.57 0.14
CA ASP A 217 -0.56 4.31 -0.56
C ASP A 217 -1.91 3.63 -0.88
N TRP A 218 -1.86 2.41 -1.39
CA TRP A 218 -3.01 1.60 -1.79
C TRP A 218 -3.96 2.30 -2.76
N GLY A 219 -3.38 3.06 -3.71
CA GLY A 219 -4.18 3.77 -4.69
C GLY A 219 -5.06 4.87 -4.11
N GLY A 220 -4.69 5.42 -2.95
CA GLY A 220 -5.41 6.53 -2.34
C GLY A 220 -6.11 6.20 -1.03
N SER A 221 -6.19 4.93 -0.61
CA SER A 221 -6.99 4.51 0.55
C SER A 221 -6.20 4.22 1.83
N LEU A 222 -4.88 4.27 1.80
CA LEU A 222 -4.02 4.15 2.97
C LEU A 222 -3.21 5.43 3.16
N ILE A 223 -3.29 6.03 4.34
CA ILE A 223 -2.50 7.19 4.73
C ILE A 223 -1.52 6.74 5.81
N TRP A 224 -0.23 6.88 5.54
CA TRP A 224 0.82 6.79 6.55
C TRP A 224 1.12 8.19 7.07
N MET A 225 1.08 8.37 8.38
CA MET A 225 1.30 9.65 9.05
C MET A 225 2.37 9.51 10.11
N ALA A 226 3.24 10.50 10.21
CA ALA A 226 4.26 10.61 11.25
C ALA A 226 4.00 11.84 12.12
N PHE A 227 3.99 11.66 13.44
CA PHE A 227 3.79 12.71 14.43
C PHE A 227 4.97 12.73 15.39
N ASP A 228 5.64 13.85 15.55
CA ASP A 228 6.73 13.99 16.51
C ASP A 228 6.21 13.87 17.95
N HIS A 229 5.03 14.40 18.22
CA HIS A 229 4.33 14.27 19.49
C HIS A 229 2.92 13.72 19.28
N LEU A 230 2.74 12.45 19.63
CA LEU A 230 1.42 11.80 19.62
C LEU A 230 0.77 11.94 20.99
N ASN A 231 -0.39 12.60 21.05
CA ASN A 231 -1.18 12.74 22.26
C ASN A 231 -2.60 12.18 22.10
N SER A 232 -3.32 12.06 23.22
CA SER A 232 -4.69 11.52 23.24
C SER A 232 -5.68 12.33 22.39
N LYS A 233 -5.45 13.64 22.25
CA LYS A 233 -6.29 14.53 21.44
C LYS A 233 -6.17 14.20 19.95
N ILE A 234 -4.93 14.03 19.43
CA ILE A 234 -4.69 13.62 18.03
C ILE A 234 -5.34 12.26 17.76
N LEU A 235 -5.18 11.29 18.68
CA LEU A 235 -5.78 9.98 18.54
C LEU A 235 -7.31 10.03 18.54
N SER A 236 -7.93 10.87 19.36
CA SER A 236 -9.39 11.07 19.37
C SER A 236 -9.87 11.74 18.09
N GLU A 237 -9.18 12.79 17.60
CA GLU A 237 -9.48 13.44 16.34
C GLU A 237 -9.42 12.44 15.16
N ILE A 238 -8.38 11.60 15.08
CA ILE A 238 -8.28 10.56 14.04
C ILE A 238 -9.45 9.59 14.13
N LYS A 239 -9.77 9.08 15.32
CA LYS A 239 -10.89 8.14 15.52
C LYS A 239 -12.24 8.76 15.15
N GLU A 240 -12.43 10.04 15.40
CA GLU A 240 -13.69 10.74 15.07
C GLU A 240 -13.84 10.95 13.55
N ILE A 241 -12.73 11.25 12.87
CA ILE A 241 -12.73 11.47 11.41
C ILE A 241 -12.90 10.16 10.62
N THR A 242 -12.50 9.03 11.20
CA THR A 242 -12.50 7.71 10.55
C THR A 242 -13.68 6.80 10.95
N LYS A 243 -14.68 7.35 11.64
CA LYS A 243 -15.96 6.69 11.93
C LYS A 243 -16.92 6.81 10.75
#